data_81ea2f500a81946393563fcdbf9e204e
#
_entry.id   81ea2f500a81946393563fcdbf9e204e
#
_cell.length_a   1.000
_cell.length_b   1.000
_cell.length_c   1.000
_cell.angle_alpha   90.00
_cell.angle_beta   90.00
_cell.angle_gamma   90.00
#
_symmetry.space_group_name_H-M   'P 1'
#
loop_
_entity.id
_entity.type
_entity.pdbx_description
1 polymer ?
#
loop_
_entity_poly.entity_id
_entity_poly.type
_entity_poly.pdbx_seq_one_letter_code
_entity_poly.pdbx_strand_id
1 'polypeptide(L)'
;MDYSKEEKLVIDTSMGYSYDKFWDAIEEASESKGKMNEVDVAVGLILEGVGYMKGAGMSESELIEHIKVHYNSFEFDKDGNMIASEVVLEKVLSKN
;
A
#
# COMPACT_ATOMS: atom_id res chain seq x y z
N MET A 1 10.25 -7.13 16.64
CA MET A 1 10.14 -5.83 17.32
C MET A 1 8.69 -5.46 17.51
N ASP A 2 8.32 -5.12 18.74
CA ASP A 2 6.96 -4.68 19.04
C ASP A 2 6.86 -3.17 18.97
N TYR A 3 5.80 -2.69 18.35
CA TYR A 3 5.52 -1.26 18.33
C TYR A 3 4.79 -0.83 19.59
N SER A 4 5.09 0.37 20.09
CA SER A 4 4.30 0.96 21.15
C SER A 4 2.88 1.25 20.65
N LYS A 5 1.95 1.54 21.58
CA LYS A 5 0.59 1.89 21.22
C LYS A 5 0.54 3.14 20.34
N GLU A 6 1.36 4.14 20.66
CA GLU A 6 1.45 5.39 19.90
C GLU A 6 2.00 5.16 18.50
N GLU A 7 3.07 4.36 18.39
CA GLU A 7 3.66 4.02 17.08
C GLU A 7 2.66 3.27 16.22
N LYS A 8 1.96 2.29 16.81
CA LYS A 8 0.94 1.52 16.10
C LYS A 8 -0.19 2.42 15.61
N LEU A 9 -0.66 3.34 16.45
CA LEU A 9 -1.71 4.28 16.07
C LEU A 9 -1.28 5.16 14.89
N VAL A 10 -0.04 5.63 14.88
CA VAL A 10 0.49 6.43 13.78
C VAL A 10 0.53 5.61 12.49
N ILE A 11 1.01 4.37 12.57
CA ILE A 11 1.07 3.47 11.41
C ILE A 11 -0.34 3.18 10.89
N ASP A 12 -1.26 2.79 11.78
CA ASP A 12 -2.64 2.47 11.41
C ASP A 12 -3.32 3.67 10.74
N THR A 13 -3.15 4.86 11.30
CA THR A 13 -3.73 6.10 10.75
C THR A 13 -3.15 6.40 9.36
N SER A 14 -1.83 6.29 9.22
CA SER A 14 -1.15 6.55 7.95
C SER A 14 -1.55 5.55 6.88
N MET A 15 -1.65 4.26 7.24
CA MET A 15 -2.07 3.22 6.30
C MET A 15 -3.52 3.40 5.87
N GLY A 16 -4.40 3.76 6.80
CA GLY A 16 -5.80 4.05 6.50
C GLY A 16 -5.95 5.25 5.58
N TYR A 17 -5.19 6.31 5.83
CA TYR A 17 -5.18 7.48 4.96
C TYR A 17 -4.72 7.11 3.55
N SER A 18 -3.64 6.34 3.44
CA SER A 18 -3.09 5.90 2.15
C SER A 18 -4.07 5.03 1.39
N TYR A 19 -4.74 4.12 2.09
CA TYR A 19 -5.77 3.27 1.52
C TYR A 19 -6.89 4.11 0.90
N ASP A 20 -7.43 5.06 1.66
CA ASP A 20 -8.52 5.90 1.19
C ASP A 20 -8.10 6.72 -0.04
N LYS A 21 -6.93 7.32 -0.02
CA LYS A 21 -6.42 8.13 -1.14
C LYS A 21 -6.17 7.30 -2.38
N PHE A 22 -5.64 6.10 -2.22
CA PHE A 22 -5.41 5.18 -3.33
C PHE A 22 -6.73 4.83 -4.01
N TRP A 23 -7.72 4.40 -3.24
CA TRP A 23 -9.00 3.99 -3.81
C TRP A 23 -9.80 5.15 -4.38
N ASP A 24 -9.70 6.35 -3.78
CA ASP A 24 -10.28 7.56 -4.37
C ASP A 24 -9.68 7.83 -5.76
N ALA A 25 -8.37 7.69 -5.91
CA ALA A 25 -7.69 7.90 -7.20
C ALA A 25 -8.13 6.86 -8.23
N ILE A 26 -8.25 5.59 -7.82
CA ILE A 26 -8.71 4.52 -8.73
C ILE A 26 -10.15 4.76 -9.16
N GLU A 27 -11.03 5.15 -8.23
CA GLU A 27 -12.42 5.47 -8.56
C GLU A 27 -12.51 6.63 -9.55
N GLU A 28 -11.72 7.68 -9.32
CA GLU A 28 -11.65 8.83 -10.23
C GLU A 28 -11.20 8.39 -11.64
N ALA A 29 -10.19 7.53 -11.72
CA ALA A 29 -9.74 6.98 -12.99
C ALA A 29 -10.84 6.17 -13.67
N SER A 30 -11.54 5.33 -12.90
CA SER A 30 -12.65 4.51 -13.39
C SER A 30 -13.77 5.37 -13.98
N GLU A 31 -14.06 6.51 -13.36
CA GLU A 31 -15.12 7.43 -13.76
C GLU A 31 -14.70 8.37 -14.88
N SER A 32 -13.45 8.35 -15.30
CA SER A 32 -12.89 9.30 -16.27
C SER A 32 -13.35 9.07 -17.71
N LYS A 33 -14.10 8.02 -17.98
CA LYS A 33 -14.58 7.65 -19.32
C LYS A 33 -13.43 7.47 -20.31
N GLY A 34 -12.39 6.77 -19.89
CA GLY A 34 -11.24 6.45 -20.73
C GLY A 34 -10.14 7.50 -20.78
N LYS A 35 -10.29 8.63 -20.09
CA LYS A 35 -9.24 9.66 -20.03
C LYS A 35 -8.05 9.23 -19.18
N MET A 36 -8.29 8.38 -18.17
CA MET A 36 -7.27 7.81 -17.32
C MET A 36 -7.45 6.31 -17.25
N ASN A 37 -6.35 5.58 -17.25
CA ASN A 37 -6.36 4.13 -17.09
C ASN A 37 -6.06 3.80 -15.62
N GLU A 38 -6.89 2.98 -15.00
CA GLU A 38 -6.76 2.61 -13.57
C GLU A 38 -5.40 1.98 -13.26
N VAL A 39 -4.93 1.10 -14.13
CA VAL A 39 -3.65 0.42 -13.93
C VAL A 39 -2.49 1.43 -14.01
N ASP A 40 -2.54 2.35 -14.97
CA ASP A 40 -1.53 3.39 -15.11
C ASP A 40 -1.51 4.32 -13.90
N VAL A 41 -2.68 4.66 -13.35
CA VAL A 41 -2.78 5.46 -12.13
C VAL A 41 -2.15 4.70 -10.96
N ALA A 42 -2.44 3.42 -10.81
CA ALA A 42 -1.86 2.59 -9.75
C ALA A 42 -0.33 2.51 -9.88
N VAL A 43 0.18 2.30 -11.10
CA VAL A 43 1.62 2.27 -11.36
C VAL A 43 2.25 3.62 -11.04
N GLY A 44 1.61 4.71 -11.43
CA GLY A 44 2.08 6.06 -11.12
C GLY A 44 2.21 6.31 -9.62
N LEU A 45 1.22 5.86 -8.85
CA LEU A 45 1.25 5.99 -7.38
C LEU A 45 2.41 5.20 -6.78
N ILE A 46 2.67 3.98 -7.28
CA ILE A 46 3.82 3.19 -6.86
C ILE A 46 5.13 3.92 -7.16
N LEU A 47 5.29 4.42 -8.37
CA LEU A 47 6.53 5.09 -8.80
C LEU A 47 6.79 6.37 -8.01
N GLU A 48 5.77 7.15 -7.72
CA GLU A 48 5.90 8.33 -6.88
C GLU A 48 6.34 7.95 -5.46
N GLY A 49 5.76 6.89 -4.91
CA GLY A 49 6.16 6.36 -3.61
C GLY A 49 7.60 5.87 -3.59
N VAL A 50 8.03 5.18 -4.64
CA VAL A 50 9.42 4.70 -4.78
C VAL A 50 10.38 5.89 -4.80
N GLY A 51 10.08 6.92 -5.60
CA GLY A 51 10.90 8.12 -5.67
C GLY A 51 11.02 8.82 -4.32
N TYR A 52 9.91 8.95 -3.61
CA TYR A 52 9.91 9.53 -2.28
C TYR A 52 10.81 8.73 -1.31
N MET A 53 10.64 7.41 -1.28
CA MET A 53 11.41 6.55 -0.37
C MET A 53 12.90 6.60 -0.67
N LYS A 54 13.28 6.63 -1.95
CA LYS A 54 14.69 6.80 -2.33
C LYS A 54 15.23 8.14 -1.81
N GLY A 55 14.49 9.21 -2.00
CA GLY A 55 14.86 10.53 -1.49
C GLY A 55 14.98 10.60 0.03
N ALA A 56 14.17 9.79 0.73
CA ALA A 56 14.19 9.70 2.19
C ALA A 56 15.30 8.80 2.73
N GLY A 57 16.09 8.17 1.86
CA GLY A 57 17.25 7.36 2.27
C GLY A 57 17.01 5.87 2.36
N MET A 58 15.85 5.37 1.96
CA MET A 58 15.60 3.93 1.94
C MET A 58 16.42 3.27 0.82
N SER A 59 17.11 2.18 1.14
CA SER A 59 17.89 1.45 0.14
C SER A 59 16.97 0.63 -0.76
N GLU A 60 17.50 0.27 -1.94
CA GLU A 60 16.77 -0.59 -2.88
C GLU A 60 16.39 -1.93 -2.23
N SER A 61 17.33 -2.55 -1.50
CA SER A 61 17.07 -3.84 -0.85
C SER A 61 15.99 -3.74 0.22
N GLU A 62 15.98 -2.66 0.99
CA GLU A 62 14.91 -2.41 1.98
C GLU A 62 13.55 -2.25 1.30
N LEU A 63 13.50 -1.49 0.22
CA LEU A 63 12.27 -1.27 -0.53
C LEU A 63 11.75 -2.58 -1.13
N ILE A 64 12.63 -3.37 -1.74
CA ILE A 64 12.26 -4.66 -2.33
C ILE A 64 11.71 -5.59 -1.26
N GLU A 65 12.34 -5.62 -0.08
CA GLU A 65 11.86 -6.47 1.03
C GLU A 65 10.45 -6.06 1.48
N HIS A 66 10.18 -4.77 1.61
CA HIS A 66 8.83 -4.29 1.92
C HIS A 66 7.81 -4.71 0.87
N ILE A 67 8.16 -4.58 -0.40
CA ILE A 67 7.28 -4.97 -1.51
C ILE A 67 6.98 -6.48 -1.45
N LYS A 68 7.99 -7.30 -1.22
CA LYS A 68 7.84 -8.77 -1.12
C LYS A 68 6.90 -9.16 0.02
N VAL A 69 7.09 -8.56 1.19
CA VAL A 69 6.25 -8.85 2.36
C VAL A 69 4.80 -8.51 2.06
N HIS A 70 4.54 -7.33 1.51
CA HIS A 70 3.19 -6.90 1.19
C HIS A 70 2.57 -7.76 0.10
N TYR A 71 3.31 -8.00 -0.98
CA TYR A 71 2.82 -8.79 -2.11
C TYR A 71 2.36 -10.18 -1.66
N ASN A 72 3.17 -10.84 -0.84
CA ASN A 72 2.87 -12.19 -0.37
C ASN A 72 1.77 -12.24 0.69
N SER A 73 1.42 -11.09 1.26
CA SER A 73 0.36 -10.99 2.28
C SER A 73 -1.02 -10.72 1.69
N PHE A 74 -1.10 -10.26 0.44
CA PHE A 74 -2.39 -10.05 -0.21
C PHE A 74 -3.05 -11.39 -0.54
N GLU A 75 -4.33 -11.49 -0.19
CA GLU A 75 -5.14 -12.67 -0.48
C GLU A 75 -6.42 -12.23 -1.18
N PHE A 76 -6.92 -13.06 -2.08
CA PHE A 76 -8.13 -12.78 -2.82
C PHE A 76 -9.07 -13.97 -2.74
N ASP A 77 -10.37 -13.71 -2.73
CA ASP A 77 -11.36 -14.76 -2.78
C ASP A 77 -11.51 -15.26 -4.23
N LYS A 78 -12.37 -16.26 -4.43
CA LYS A 78 -12.61 -16.86 -5.75
C LYS A 78 -13.21 -15.88 -6.77
N ASP A 79 -13.80 -14.79 -6.29
CA ASP A 79 -14.38 -13.76 -7.15
C ASP A 79 -13.41 -12.62 -7.44
N GLY A 80 -12.17 -12.72 -6.95
CA GLY A 80 -11.14 -11.73 -7.17
C GLY A 80 -11.17 -10.54 -6.22
N ASN A 81 -11.96 -10.61 -5.15
CA ASN A 81 -12.01 -9.55 -4.15
C ASN A 81 -10.94 -9.75 -3.10
N MET A 82 -10.26 -8.66 -2.73
CA MET A 82 -9.23 -8.71 -1.69
C MET A 82 -9.85 -9.07 -0.35
N ILE A 83 -9.24 -10.08 0.30
CA ILE A 83 -9.64 -10.52 1.63
C ILE A 83 -8.80 -9.75 2.66
N ALA A 84 -9.47 -8.98 3.50
CA ALA A 84 -8.93 -8.42 4.75
C ALA A 84 -7.62 -7.63 4.67
N SER A 85 -7.72 -6.34 4.40
CA SER A 85 -6.59 -5.42 4.47
C SER A 85 -5.96 -5.35 5.88
N GLU A 86 -6.74 -5.58 6.93
CA GLU A 86 -6.23 -5.63 8.31
C GLU A 86 -5.21 -6.75 8.50
N VAL A 87 -5.40 -7.89 7.82
CA VAL A 87 -4.45 -9.01 7.89
C VAL A 87 -3.10 -8.59 7.30
N VAL A 88 -3.12 -7.85 6.20
CA VAL A 88 -1.89 -7.32 5.59
C VAL A 88 -1.17 -6.40 6.55
N LEU A 89 -1.88 -5.46 7.17
CA LEU A 89 -1.31 -4.54 8.13
C LEU A 89 -0.72 -5.27 9.34
N GLU A 90 -1.46 -6.23 9.88
CA GLU A 90 -1.01 -7.03 11.02
C GLU A 90 0.26 -7.81 10.70
N LYS A 91 0.35 -8.42 9.52
CA LYS A 91 1.55 -9.14 9.08
C LYS A 91 2.75 -8.20 8.93
N VAL A 92 2.55 -7.00 8.42
CA VAL A 92 3.59 -5.99 8.30
C VAL A 92 4.12 -5.60 9.69
N LEU A 93 3.22 -5.31 10.63
CA LEU A 93 3.59 -4.93 11.99
C LEU A 93 4.31 -6.06 12.73
N SER A 94 3.88 -7.31 12.55
CA SER A 94 4.46 -8.45 13.25
C SER A 94 5.84 -8.86 12.73
N LYS A 95 6.24 -8.40 11.56
CA LYS A 95 7.53 -8.73 10.94
C LYS A 95 8.69 -7.91 11.51
N ASN A 96 8.41 -6.88 12.23
CA ASN A 96 9.44 -6.04 12.83
C ASN A 96 9.64 -6.41 14.29
#